data_54b37f3ada588446549b251abee1cdb1
#
_entry.id   54b37f3ada588446549b251abee1cdb1
#
_cell.length_a   1.000
_cell.length_b   1.000
_cell.length_c   1.000
_cell.angle_alpha   90.00
_cell.angle_beta   90.00
_cell.angle_gamma   90.00
#
_symmetry.space_group_name_H-M   'P 1'
#
loop_
_entity.id
_entity.type
_entity.pdbx_description
1 polymer ?
#
loop_
_entity_poly.entity_id
_entity_poly.type
_entity_poly.pdbx_seq_one_letter_code
_entity_poly.pdbx_strand_id
1 'polypeptide(L)'
;MRAFVDGAFFVFAGVSAVWLSLLLLQESLSLSPRLLLLVVFWALVAYLVLPRLHRMLTHLYLPDYFIGRARTSDGLLGDPVNLALRGDEAQVHEAMTRAGWIRADDVNLSSSWRIVATTASRRSYPAAPVSPLTLFDRQQDFAYQQEVEGNPAKRHHVRFWACPEGWMLPGGHDVDWLAAGSYDRSVGLSLLTFQVTHRIAPDIDAERDHIVETVTRADPTVRVDVIRDFSTGYHARNGGGDRIETDGDLPVVDVRAAAAPSPPSPAAELATGRRPPPPTAFASAVGCLRGGLSLLFALLLQVSPEGLDLLPVAEKSDIGVAGAATALAVSGVLDIVLAVLTYRGQDLVRILLMTHCALTVIVAFLAEVDRGERPTLSAGLVNVALGILVMLALSSRRSRDYATRDRAVVAA
;
A
#
# COMPACT_ATOMS: atom_id res chain seq x y z
N MET A 1 -12.31 -19.24 4.18
CA MET A 1 -13.06 -18.99 2.93
C MET A 1 -12.89 -17.56 2.41
N ARG A 2 -13.12 -16.49 3.19
CA ARG A 2 -12.99 -15.09 2.73
C ARG A 2 -11.58 -14.70 2.28
N ALA A 3 -10.54 -15.07 3.05
CA ALA A 3 -9.15 -14.82 2.66
C ALA A 3 -8.77 -15.48 1.31
N PHE A 4 -9.33 -16.66 1.04
CA PHE A 4 -9.16 -17.35 -0.24
C PHE A 4 -9.83 -16.57 -1.38
N VAL A 5 -11.04 -16.06 -1.18
CA VAL A 5 -11.76 -15.25 -2.19
C VAL A 5 -10.96 -13.97 -2.51
N ASP A 6 -10.49 -13.26 -1.48
CA ASP A 6 -9.65 -12.07 -1.67
C ASP A 6 -8.34 -12.41 -2.39
N GLY A 7 -7.71 -13.54 -2.05
CA GLY A 7 -6.52 -14.04 -2.74
C GLY A 7 -6.79 -14.34 -4.22
N ALA A 8 -7.92 -14.96 -4.55
CA ALA A 8 -8.31 -15.24 -5.94
C ALA A 8 -8.50 -13.94 -6.74
N PHE A 9 -9.19 -12.93 -6.19
CA PHE A 9 -9.33 -11.62 -6.84
C PHE A 9 -7.99 -10.90 -6.99
N PHE A 10 -7.12 -11.00 -6.00
CA PHE A 10 -5.78 -10.43 -6.07
C PHE A 10 -4.94 -11.04 -7.21
N VAL A 11 -4.95 -12.37 -7.34
CA VAL A 11 -4.25 -13.09 -8.43
C VAL A 11 -4.86 -12.74 -9.78
N PHE A 12 -6.19 -12.80 -9.90
CA PHE A 12 -6.89 -12.46 -11.14
C PHE A 12 -6.58 -11.01 -11.59
N ALA A 13 -6.66 -10.05 -10.67
CA ALA A 13 -6.34 -8.66 -10.96
C ALA A 13 -4.85 -8.48 -11.32
N GLY A 14 -3.94 -9.26 -10.74
CA GLY A 14 -2.52 -9.29 -11.10
C GLY A 14 -2.30 -9.76 -12.53
N VAL A 15 -2.90 -10.89 -12.91
CA VAL A 15 -2.85 -11.43 -14.29
C VAL A 15 -3.45 -10.45 -15.29
N SER A 16 -4.59 -9.83 -14.96
CA SER A 16 -5.23 -8.81 -15.79
C SER A 16 -4.35 -7.56 -15.97
N ALA A 17 -3.61 -7.16 -14.92
CA ALA A 17 -2.67 -6.06 -15.00
C ALA A 17 -1.46 -6.38 -15.90
N VAL A 18 -0.97 -7.63 -15.89
CA VAL A 18 0.07 -8.09 -16.84
C VAL A 18 -0.43 -8.00 -18.27
N TRP A 19 -1.63 -8.53 -18.52
CA TRP A 19 -2.25 -8.47 -19.84
C TRP A 19 -2.39 -7.01 -20.33
N LEU A 20 -2.94 -6.12 -19.51
CA LEU A 20 -3.08 -4.69 -19.85
C LEU A 20 -1.72 -4.04 -20.11
N SER A 21 -0.67 -4.41 -19.35
CA SER A 21 0.69 -3.91 -19.55
C SER A 21 1.24 -4.32 -20.91
N LEU A 22 1.02 -5.57 -21.34
CA LEU A 22 1.46 -6.06 -22.64
C LEU A 22 0.77 -5.32 -23.78
N LEU A 23 -0.54 -5.04 -23.65
CA LEU A 23 -1.28 -4.22 -24.63
C LEU A 23 -0.71 -2.81 -24.75
N LEU A 24 -0.46 -2.14 -23.61
CA LEU A 24 0.12 -0.80 -23.60
C LEU A 24 1.53 -0.78 -24.21
N LEU A 25 2.34 -1.81 -23.94
CA LEU A 25 3.66 -1.93 -24.56
C LEU A 25 3.56 -2.05 -26.07
N GLN A 26 2.68 -2.94 -26.59
CA GLN A 26 2.48 -3.14 -28.02
C GLN A 26 2.06 -1.84 -28.71
N GLU A 27 1.11 -1.10 -28.12
CA GLU A 27 0.67 0.20 -28.64
C GLU A 27 1.77 1.27 -28.63
N SER A 28 2.62 1.27 -27.59
CA SER A 28 3.68 2.26 -27.42
C SER A 28 4.85 2.09 -28.39
N LEU A 29 5.04 0.91 -28.97
CA LEU A 29 6.12 0.63 -29.92
C LEU A 29 5.92 1.28 -31.30
N SER A 30 4.76 1.86 -31.59
CA SER A 30 4.53 2.66 -32.79
C SER A 30 5.22 4.03 -32.68
N LEU A 31 5.99 4.44 -33.71
CA LEU A 31 6.65 5.76 -33.79
C LEU A 31 5.57 6.85 -33.98
N SER A 32 4.95 7.29 -32.90
CA SER A 32 3.87 8.27 -32.87
C SER A 32 3.78 8.90 -31.46
N PRO A 33 2.91 9.89 -31.20
CA PRO A 33 2.64 10.40 -29.84
C PRO A 33 2.28 9.30 -28.82
N ARG A 34 1.95 8.07 -29.28
CA ARG A 34 1.71 6.89 -28.44
C ARG A 34 2.94 6.44 -27.64
N LEU A 35 4.16 6.91 -27.98
CA LEU A 35 5.35 6.73 -27.13
C LEU A 35 5.14 7.21 -25.69
N LEU A 36 4.25 8.17 -25.44
CA LEU A 36 3.88 8.60 -24.09
C LEU A 36 3.24 7.45 -23.26
N LEU A 37 2.67 6.44 -23.93
CA LEU A 37 2.12 5.25 -23.26
C LEU A 37 3.21 4.42 -22.58
N LEU A 38 4.49 4.54 -22.97
CA LEU A 38 5.60 3.92 -22.24
C LEU A 38 5.67 4.39 -20.78
N VAL A 39 5.32 5.64 -20.49
CA VAL A 39 5.27 6.14 -19.12
C VAL A 39 4.15 5.45 -18.34
N VAL A 40 2.99 5.30 -18.97
CA VAL A 40 1.83 4.57 -18.37
C VAL A 40 2.17 3.10 -18.17
N PHE A 41 2.78 2.48 -19.19
CA PHE A 41 3.28 1.10 -19.10
C PHE A 41 4.28 0.93 -17.96
N TRP A 42 5.29 1.81 -17.89
CA TRP A 42 6.27 1.79 -16.80
C TRP A 42 5.60 1.90 -15.42
N ALA A 43 4.70 2.88 -15.25
CA ALA A 43 3.99 3.07 -13.98
C ALA A 43 3.17 1.83 -13.61
N LEU A 44 2.48 1.22 -14.58
CA LEU A 44 1.68 0.03 -14.38
C LEU A 44 2.55 -1.17 -13.98
N VAL A 45 3.66 -1.39 -14.68
CA VAL A 45 4.60 -2.47 -14.36
C VAL A 45 5.26 -2.24 -13.00
N ALA A 46 5.81 -1.05 -12.74
CA ALA A 46 6.57 -0.76 -11.53
C ALA A 46 5.70 -0.74 -10.26
N TYR A 47 4.46 -0.26 -10.34
CA TYR A 47 3.61 -0.05 -9.16
C TYR A 47 2.44 -1.03 -9.03
N LEU A 48 2.09 -1.74 -10.12
CA LEU A 48 1.04 -2.76 -10.05
C LEU A 48 1.57 -4.19 -10.27
N VAL A 49 2.31 -4.46 -11.34
CA VAL A 49 2.66 -5.83 -11.74
C VAL A 49 3.78 -6.39 -10.85
N LEU A 50 4.93 -5.71 -10.82
CA LEU A 50 6.12 -6.20 -10.08
C LEU A 50 5.86 -6.38 -8.58
N PRO A 51 5.20 -5.45 -7.86
CA PRO A 51 4.89 -5.65 -6.46
C PRO A 51 4.11 -6.93 -6.18
N ARG A 52 3.15 -7.25 -7.05
CA ARG A 52 2.31 -8.45 -6.90
C ARG A 52 3.07 -9.72 -7.19
N LEU A 53 3.87 -9.71 -8.25
CA LEU A 53 4.72 -10.83 -8.59
C LEU A 53 5.69 -11.12 -7.45
N HIS A 54 6.35 -10.09 -6.91
CA HIS A 54 7.26 -10.23 -5.78
C HIS A 54 6.53 -10.77 -4.54
N ARG A 55 5.33 -10.27 -4.22
CA ARG A 55 4.55 -10.79 -3.09
C ARG A 55 4.19 -12.26 -3.27
N MET A 56 3.76 -12.69 -4.47
CA MET A 56 3.46 -14.10 -4.76
C MET A 56 4.71 -14.97 -4.59
N LEU A 57 5.85 -14.54 -5.14
CA LEU A 57 7.12 -15.26 -5.03
C LEU A 57 7.61 -15.32 -3.58
N THR A 58 7.47 -14.23 -2.83
CA THR A 58 7.87 -14.17 -1.42
C THR A 58 7.07 -15.17 -0.58
N HIS A 59 5.76 -15.25 -0.75
CA HIS A 59 4.95 -16.27 -0.06
C HIS A 59 5.33 -17.71 -0.42
N LEU A 60 5.88 -17.92 -1.61
CA LEU A 60 6.30 -19.24 -2.07
C LEU A 60 7.69 -19.65 -1.51
N TYR A 61 8.62 -18.68 -1.39
CA TYR A 61 10.03 -18.95 -1.11
C TYR A 61 10.47 -18.57 0.31
N LEU A 62 9.77 -17.65 0.97
CA LEU A 62 10.12 -17.21 2.33
C LEU A 62 9.11 -17.73 3.34
N PRO A 63 9.56 -18.47 4.35
CA PRO A 63 8.69 -18.94 5.44
C PRO A 63 8.09 -17.76 6.22
N ASP A 64 6.93 -17.98 6.82
CA ASP A 64 6.21 -16.98 7.64
C ASP A 64 6.75 -16.86 9.07
N TYR A 65 8.01 -17.26 9.32
CA TYR A 65 8.62 -17.06 10.62
C TYR A 65 9.39 -15.74 10.70
N PHE A 66 9.58 -15.26 11.92
CA PHE A 66 10.35 -14.05 12.20
C PHE A 66 11.83 -14.22 11.83
N ILE A 67 12.34 -13.37 10.96
CA ILE A 67 13.72 -13.39 10.46
C ILE A 67 14.51 -12.13 10.82
N GLY A 68 14.03 -11.30 11.75
CA GLY A 68 14.68 -10.04 12.11
C GLY A 68 14.61 -8.95 11.03
N ARG A 69 13.71 -9.06 10.06
CA ARG A 69 13.54 -8.13 8.95
C ARG A 69 12.07 -7.77 8.74
N ALA A 70 11.78 -6.48 8.56
CA ALA A 70 10.49 -6.07 8.05
C ALA A 70 10.36 -6.43 6.56
N ARG A 71 9.15 -6.40 6.02
CA ARG A 71 8.87 -6.64 4.60
C ARG A 71 8.22 -5.41 3.98
N THR A 72 8.55 -5.12 2.74
CA THR A 72 7.85 -4.10 1.97
C THR A 72 6.41 -4.55 1.66
N SER A 73 5.55 -3.64 1.22
CA SER A 73 4.21 -3.98 0.73
C SER A 73 4.24 -5.02 -0.40
N ASP A 74 5.36 -5.09 -1.11
CA ASP A 74 5.60 -5.98 -2.24
C ASP A 74 6.16 -7.34 -1.80
N GLY A 75 6.36 -7.54 -0.49
CA GLY A 75 6.88 -8.77 0.09
C GLY A 75 8.41 -8.90 0.07
N LEU A 76 9.14 -7.93 -0.47
CA LEU A 76 10.60 -7.91 -0.43
C LEU A 76 11.08 -7.62 1.00
N LEU A 77 12.31 -8.05 1.31
CA LEU A 77 12.94 -7.73 2.59
C LEU A 77 13.17 -6.22 2.69
N GLY A 78 12.57 -5.62 3.69
CA GLY A 78 12.73 -4.21 4.04
C GLY A 78 13.88 -3.97 5.02
N ASP A 79 13.70 -3.00 5.88
CA ASP A 79 14.69 -2.63 6.89
C ASP A 79 14.83 -3.73 7.94
N PRO A 80 16.05 -3.93 8.48
CA PRO A 80 16.26 -4.83 9.61
C PRO A 80 15.58 -4.30 10.87
N VAL A 81 15.10 -5.22 11.69
CA VAL A 81 14.72 -4.93 13.07
C VAL A 81 16.02 -4.75 13.86
N ASN A 82 16.35 -3.53 14.23
CA ASN A 82 17.58 -3.17 14.92
C ASN A 82 17.36 -2.52 16.30
N LEU A 83 16.10 -2.51 16.77
CA LEU A 83 15.75 -1.96 18.08
C LEU A 83 14.55 -2.71 18.65
N ALA A 84 14.50 -2.89 19.97
CA ALA A 84 13.34 -3.37 20.71
C ALA A 84 13.06 -2.44 21.90
N LEU A 85 11.79 -2.40 22.36
CA LEU A 85 11.43 -1.55 23.51
C LEU A 85 10.53 -2.31 24.50
N ARG A 86 10.63 -1.90 25.79
CA ARG A 86 9.73 -2.27 26.85
C ARG A 86 8.97 -1.05 27.34
N GLY A 87 7.66 -1.13 27.37
CA GLY A 87 6.74 -0.08 27.78
C GLY A 87 5.46 -0.06 26.95
N ASP A 88 4.44 0.64 27.44
CA ASP A 88 3.20 0.82 26.68
C ASP A 88 3.35 1.86 25.55
N GLU A 89 2.33 1.97 24.70
CA GLU A 89 2.33 2.89 23.55
C GLU A 89 2.51 4.35 23.98
N ALA A 90 1.89 4.76 25.09
CA ALA A 90 1.96 6.12 25.58
C ALA A 90 3.39 6.45 26.06
N GLN A 91 4.06 5.51 26.71
CA GLN A 91 5.44 5.64 27.17
C GLN A 91 6.42 5.75 26.00
N VAL A 92 6.22 4.94 24.94
CA VAL A 92 7.01 5.02 23.71
C VAL A 92 6.81 6.39 23.04
N HIS A 93 5.57 6.85 22.93
CA HIS A 93 5.27 8.16 22.35
C HIS A 93 5.90 9.32 23.14
N GLU A 94 5.85 9.26 24.46
CA GLU A 94 6.46 10.27 25.31
C GLU A 94 7.99 10.28 25.18
N ALA A 95 8.64 9.10 25.22
CA ALA A 95 10.08 8.98 25.07
C ALA A 95 10.56 9.54 23.73
N MET A 96 9.91 9.19 22.62
CA MET A 96 10.26 9.68 21.29
C MET A 96 10.04 11.19 21.15
N THR A 97 8.93 11.71 21.68
CA THR A 97 8.62 13.15 21.62
C THR A 97 9.63 13.97 22.43
N ARG A 98 9.98 13.52 23.64
CA ARG A 98 11.03 14.17 24.47
C ARG A 98 12.39 14.15 23.79
N ALA A 99 12.70 13.08 23.07
CA ALA A 99 13.94 12.97 22.31
C ALA A 99 13.95 13.83 21.02
N GLY A 100 12.88 14.62 20.77
CA GLY A 100 12.79 15.54 19.64
C GLY A 100 12.41 14.87 18.32
N TRP A 101 11.85 13.66 18.38
CA TRP A 101 11.34 12.97 17.21
C TRP A 101 9.92 13.41 16.89
N ILE A 102 9.60 13.55 15.59
CA ILE A 102 8.29 13.99 15.09
C ILE A 102 7.56 12.77 14.57
N ARG A 103 6.34 12.54 15.07
CA ARG A 103 5.48 11.46 14.56
C ARG A 103 5.15 11.71 13.10
N ALA A 104 5.37 10.72 12.27
CA ALA A 104 5.04 10.78 10.86
C ALA A 104 3.52 10.74 10.64
N ASP A 105 3.04 11.53 9.70
CA ASP A 105 1.64 11.48 9.27
C ASP A 105 1.31 10.13 8.63
N ASP A 106 0.05 9.71 8.75
CA ASP A 106 -0.43 8.53 8.03
C ASP A 106 -0.41 8.76 6.52
N VAL A 107 -0.12 7.69 5.76
CA VAL A 107 -0.20 7.72 4.29
C VAL A 107 -1.66 7.82 3.87
N ASN A 108 -2.07 8.99 3.39
CA ASN A 108 -3.40 9.25 2.84
C ASN A 108 -3.30 10.20 1.62
N LEU A 109 -4.42 10.45 0.93
CA LEU A 109 -4.41 11.30 -0.26
C LEU A 109 -3.94 12.72 0.03
N SER A 110 -4.30 13.29 1.20
CA SER A 110 -3.90 14.64 1.57
C SER A 110 -2.41 14.73 1.89
N SER A 111 -1.86 13.75 2.62
CA SER A 111 -0.43 13.69 2.91
C SER A 111 0.38 13.40 1.64
N SER A 112 -0.11 12.52 0.75
CA SER A 112 0.53 12.24 -0.55
C SER A 112 0.56 13.47 -1.44
N TRP A 113 -0.55 14.22 -1.53
CA TRP A 113 -0.59 15.49 -2.27
C TRP A 113 0.36 16.54 -1.65
N ARG A 114 0.42 16.59 -0.32
CA ARG A 114 1.34 17.49 0.40
C ARG A 114 2.80 17.14 0.10
N ILE A 115 3.17 15.86 0.03
CA ILE A 115 4.51 15.44 -0.40
C ILE A 115 4.83 15.98 -1.79
N VAL A 116 3.93 15.79 -2.77
CA VAL A 116 4.13 16.28 -4.15
C VAL A 116 4.30 17.80 -4.16
N ALA A 117 3.40 18.52 -3.47
CA ALA A 117 3.43 19.98 -3.42
C ALA A 117 4.69 20.53 -2.72
N THR A 118 5.11 19.93 -1.59
CA THR A 118 6.31 20.37 -0.86
C THR A 118 7.59 20.00 -1.59
N THR A 119 7.65 18.82 -2.23
CA THR A 119 8.80 18.44 -3.07
C THR A 119 8.96 19.36 -4.24
N ALA A 120 7.87 19.70 -4.96
CA ALA A 120 7.88 20.63 -6.08
C ALA A 120 8.30 22.07 -5.66
N SER A 121 7.90 22.49 -4.45
CA SER A 121 8.24 23.82 -3.91
C SER A 121 9.53 23.84 -3.08
N ARG A 122 10.25 22.72 -2.95
CA ARG A 122 11.44 22.55 -2.12
C ARG A 122 11.23 23.00 -0.66
N ARG A 123 10.02 22.77 -0.13
CA ARG A 123 9.69 23.10 1.26
C ARG A 123 9.83 21.86 2.13
N SER A 124 10.26 22.05 3.40
CA SER A 124 10.29 21.00 4.42
C SER A 124 8.88 20.49 4.74
N TYR A 125 8.76 19.18 5.01
CA TYR A 125 7.57 18.54 5.55
C TYR A 125 8.00 17.58 6.67
N PRO A 126 8.28 18.10 7.89
CA PRO A 126 8.84 17.29 8.98
C PRO A 126 8.00 16.10 9.42
N ALA A 127 6.69 16.13 9.22
CA ALA A 127 5.77 15.02 9.50
C ALA A 127 5.42 14.19 8.25
N ALA A 128 6.24 14.23 7.17
CA ALA A 128 5.93 13.49 5.94
C ALA A 128 5.77 11.99 6.20
N PRO A 129 4.79 11.31 5.58
CA PRO A 129 4.61 9.88 5.73
C PRO A 129 5.86 9.07 5.40
N VAL A 130 6.11 8.05 6.18
CA VAL A 130 7.16 7.06 5.95
C VAL A 130 6.59 5.88 5.16
N SER A 131 7.35 5.34 4.20
CA SER A 131 6.91 4.19 3.40
C SER A 131 6.49 3.02 4.28
N PRO A 132 5.33 2.40 4.01
CA PRO A 132 4.82 1.32 4.84
C PRO A 132 5.67 0.06 4.72
N LEU A 133 6.08 -0.47 5.87
CA LEU A 133 6.67 -1.80 6.00
C LEU A 133 5.77 -2.71 6.85
N THR A 134 5.89 -4.01 6.68
CA THR A 134 5.11 -5.02 7.40
C THR A 134 5.99 -5.91 8.27
N LEU A 135 5.52 -6.16 9.49
CA LEU A 135 6.04 -7.16 10.40
C LEU A 135 4.84 -7.83 11.08
N PHE A 136 4.90 -9.11 11.44
CA PHE A 136 3.76 -9.85 11.98
C PHE A 136 2.50 -9.75 11.09
N ASP A 137 2.66 -9.78 9.75
CA ASP A 137 1.59 -9.62 8.76
C ASP A 137 0.77 -8.32 8.87
N ARG A 138 1.28 -7.32 9.59
CA ARG A 138 0.64 -6.02 9.73
C ARG A 138 1.64 -4.90 9.43
N GLN A 139 1.12 -3.76 8.99
CA GLN A 139 1.89 -2.55 8.80
C GLN A 139 2.33 -2.02 10.17
N GLN A 140 3.43 -1.22 10.20
CA GLN A 140 3.83 -0.51 11.42
C GLN A 140 2.66 0.23 12.06
N ASP A 141 2.63 0.24 13.38
CA ASP A 141 1.59 0.92 14.15
C ASP A 141 1.76 2.43 14.05
N PHE A 142 3.01 2.88 14.12
CA PHE A 142 3.40 4.28 13.91
C PHE A 142 4.87 4.38 13.47
N ALA A 143 5.27 5.58 13.06
CA ALA A 143 6.65 5.91 12.75
C ALA A 143 7.02 7.29 13.28
N TYR A 144 8.31 7.49 13.54
CA TYR A 144 8.89 8.76 13.92
C TYR A 144 10.01 9.13 12.97
N GLN A 145 10.30 10.42 12.85
CA GLN A 145 11.36 10.93 11.99
C GLN A 145 11.96 12.24 12.51
N GLN A 146 13.19 12.52 12.07
CA GLN A 146 13.87 13.81 12.25
C GLN A 146 14.48 14.20 10.91
N GLU A 147 14.23 15.43 10.44
CA GLU A 147 14.90 15.97 9.26
C GLU A 147 16.32 16.44 9.64
N VAL A 148 17.26 16.22 8.72
CA VAL A 148 18.64 16.71 8.87
C VAL A 148 18.79 17.98 8.07
N GLU A 149 19.16 19.08 8.73
CA GLU A 149 19.43 20.39 8.11
C GLU A 149 18.26 20.94 7.28
N GLY A 150 17.02 20.57 7.61
CA GLY A 150 15.84 20.98 6.84
C GLY A 150 15.77 20.39 5.42
N ASN A 151 16.52 19.33 5.15
CA ASN A 151 16.55 18.67 3.84
C ASN A 151 15.57 17.48 3.82
N PRO A 152 14.45 17.55 3.08
CA PRO A 152 13.45 16.50 3.04
C PRO A 152 13.93 15.16 2.44
N ALA A 153 15.09 15.14 1.78
CA ALA A 153 15.70 13.93 1.23
C ALA A 153 16.65 13.23 2.21
N LYS A 154 16.99 13.89 3.34
CA LYS A 154 17.87 13.37 4.38
C LYS A 154 17.12 13.32 5.70
N ARG A 155 16.76 12.12 6.14
CA ARG A 155 15.92 11.96 7.32
C ARG A 155 16.32 10.72 8.10
N HIS A 156 16.39 10.89 9.41
CA HIS A 156 16.34 9.81 10.36
C HIS A 156 14.89 9.34 10.47
N HIS A 157 14.62 8.04 10.43
CA HIS A 157 13.29 7.52 10.67
C HIS A 157 13.31 6.16 11.36
N VAL A 158 12.29 5.92 12.17
CA VAL A 158 12.10 4.66 12.87
C VAL A 158 10.64 4.25 12.84
N ARG A 159 10.39 2.98 12.57
CA ARG A 159 9.06 2.35 12.51
C ARG A 159 8.88 1.40 13.67
N PHE A 160 7.67 1.35 14.23
CA PHE A 160 7.35 0.56 15.41
C PHE A 160 6.22 -0.43 15.13
N TRP A 161 6.36 -1.64 15.68
CA TRP A 161 5.35 -2.70 15.68
C TRP A 161 5.19 -3.23 17.10
N ALA A 162 3.95 -3.22 17.65
CA ALA A 162 3.69 -3.90 18.91
C ALA A 162 3.87 -5.40 18.73
N CYS A 163 4.48 -6.07 19.67
CA CYS A 163 4.59 -7.53 19.65
C CYS A 163 3.20 -8.17 19.87
N PRO A 164 2.91 -9.30 19.22
CA PRO A 164 1.71 -10.07 19.55
C PRO A 164 1.71 -10.53 21.01
N GLU A 165 0.54 -10.63 21.61
CA GLU A 165 0.39 -11.09 23.00
C GLU A 165 1.08 -12.45 23.22
N GLY A 166 1.94 -12.54 24.21
CA GLY A 166 2.71 -13.73 24.54
C GLY A 166 3.85 -14.08 23.56
N TRP A 167 4.13 -13.21 22.60
CA TRP A 167 5.25 -13.41 21.68
C TRP A 167 6.56 -12.96 22.34
N MET A 168 7.60 -13.77 22.16
CA MET A 168 8.94 -13.48 22.67
C MET A 168 9.95 -13.47 21.52
N LEU A 169 10.99 -12.65 21.64
CA LEU A 169 12.14 -12.71 20.77
C LEU A 169 12.83 -14.09 20.83
N PRO A 170 13.47 -14.52 19.75
CA PRO A 170 14.39 -15.66 19.78
C PRO A 170 15.35 -15.53 20.98
N GLY A 171 15.50 -16.60 21.75
CA GLY A 171 16.23 -16.57 23.03
C GLY A 171 15.35 -16.34 24.26
N GLY A 172 14.03 -16.13 24.10
CA GLY A 172 13.08 -16.00 25.20
C GLY A 172 13.04 -14.61 25.85
N HIS A 173 13.48 -13.58 25.15
CA HIS A 173 13.43 -12.20 25.65
C HIS A 173 12.04 -11.60 25.45
N ASP A 174 11.47 -11.07 26.52
CA ASP A 174 10.18 -10.38 26.52
C ASP A 174 10.38 -8.92 26.12
N VAL A 175 9.63 -8.46 25.12
CA VAL A 175 9.62 -7.08 24.61
C VAL A 175 8.22 -6.72 24.14
N ASP A 176 7.83 -5.45 24.32
CA ASP A 176 6.51 -4.96 23.93
C ASP A 176 6.49 -4.46 22.49
N TRP A 177 7.62 -3.93 22.01
CA TRP A 177 7.75 -3.34 20.67
C TRP A 177 9.02 -3.80 19.98
N LEU A 178 8.90 -3.99 18.67
CA LEU A 178 10.05 -4.06 17.77
C LEU A 178 10.09 -2.80 16.90
N ALA A 179 11.31 -2.36 16.57
CA ALA A 179 11.49 -1.20 15.72
C ALA A 179 12.59 -1.40 14.69
N ALA A 180 12.44 -0.66 13.58
CA ALA A 180 13.43 -0.59 12.52
C ALA A 180 13.77 0.87 12.24
N GLY A 181 14.98 1.26 12.63
CA GLY A 181 15.58 2.57 12.36
C GLY A 181 16.43 2.53 11.11
N SER A 182 16.32 3.54 10.26
CA SER A 182 17.15 3.73 9.08
C SER A 182 17.28 5.20 8.70
N TYR A 183 18.39 5.56 8.08
CA TYR A 183 18.68 6.91 7.63
C TYR A 183 18.56 7.01 6.11
N ASP A 184 17.64 7.87 5.65
CA ASP A 184 17.50 8.22 4.23
C ASP A 184 18.57 9.22 3.82
N ARG A 185 19.43 8.85 2.89
CA ARG A 185 20.50 9.73 2.39
C ARG A 185 20.18 10.40 1.05
N SER A 186 19.30 9.82 0.25
CA SER A 186 18.92 10.33 -1.07
C SER A 186 17.67 9.64 -1.61
N VAL A 187 17.11 10.21 -2.67
CA VAL A 187 16.04 9.59 -3.47
C VAL A 187 16.66 8.98 -4.73
N GLY A 188 16.22 7.80 -5.13
CA GLY A 188 16.71 7.09 -6.31
C GLY A 188 15.67 6.17 -6.92
N LEU A 189 16.07 5.48 -8.00
CA LEU A 189 15.26 4.44 -8.64
C LEU A 189 15.71 3.07 -8.16
N SER A 190 14.78 2.24 -7.70
CA SER A 190 15.03 0.84 -7.38
C SER A 190 15.29 0.04 -8.66
N LEU A 191 16.39 -0.71 -8.71
CA LEU A 191 16.71 -1.57 -9.86
C LEU A 191 15.85 -2.84 -9.91
N LEU A 192 15.26 -3.26 -8.78
CA LEU A 192 14.44 -4.46 -8.70
C LEU A 192 12.96 -4.18 -8.97
N THR A 193 12.45 -3.05 -8.50
CA THR A 193 11.02 -2.70 -8.62
C THR A 193 10.76 -1.60 -9.63
N PHE A 194 11.80 -0.93 -10.12
CA PHE A 194 11.72 0.26 -10.97
C PHE A 194 10.91 1.42 -10.36
N GLN A 195 10.73 1.40 -9.03
CA GLN A 195 10.02 2.44 -8.30
C GLN A 195 10.98 3.53 -7.84
N VAL A 196 10.47 4.75 -7.75
CA VAL A 196 11.16 5.83 -7.04
C VAL A 196 11.11 5.51 -5.55
N THR A 197 12.28 5.43 -4.92
CA THR A 197 12.43 5.06 -3.51
C THR A 197 13.53 5.87 -2.84
N HIS A 198 13.50 5.91 -1.51
CA HIS A 198 14.61 6.45 -0.74
C HIS A 198 15.74 5.41 -0.66
N ARG A 199 16.98 5.90 -0.71
CA ARG A 199 18.17 5.09 -0.47
C ARG A 199 18.65 5.29 0.94
N ILE A 200 18.77 4.18 1.68
CA ILE A 200 19.24 4.19 3.06
C ILE A 200 20.77 4.21 3.14
N ALA A 201 21.28 4.68 4.26
CA ALA A 201 22.70 4.50 4.61
C ALA A 201 23.00 3.01 4.82
N PRO A 202 24.19 2.52 4.40
CA PRO A 202 24.54 1.12 4.60
C PRO A 202 24.69 0.71 6.07
N ASP A 203 25.32 1.57 6.86
CA ASP A 203 25.51 1.38 8.30
C ASP A 203 24.20 1.72 9.03
N ILE A 204 23.46 0.67 9.39
CA ILE A 204 22.19 0.79 10.11
C ILE A 204 22.38 0.89 11.61
N ASP A 205 23.57 0.53 12.10
CA ASP A 205 23.88 0.60 13.53
C ASP A 205 24.10 2.05 13.95
N ALA A 206 24.67 2.89 13.09
CA ALA A 206 24.78 4.32 13.33
C ALA A 206 23.41 4.97 13.56
N GLU A 207 22.37 4.55 12.82
CA GLU A 207 21.00 5.05 13.03
C GLU A 207 20.38 4.49 14.31
N ARG A 208 20.55 3.20 14.57
CA ARG A 208 20.15 2.55 15.83
C ARG A 208 20.72 3.29 17.04
N ASP A 209 22.03 3.53 17.00
CA ASP A 209 22.76 4.18 18.09
C ASP A 209 22.32 5.64 18.26
N HIS A 210 22.05 6.36 17.18
CA HIS A 210 21.47 7.70 17.20
C HIS A 210 20.11 7.73 17.91
N ILE A 211 19.22 6.77 17.62
CA ILE A 211 17.92 6.66 18.29
C ILE A 211 18.12 6.42 19.79
N VAL A 212 18.94 5.44 20.15
CA VAL A 212 19.22 5.11 21.57
C VAL A 212 19.83 6.32 22.30
N GLU A 213 20.81 6.99 21.69
CA GLU A 213 21.46 8.15 22.28
C GLU A 213 20.49 9.32 22.50
N THR A 214 19.64 9.63 21.52
CA THR A 214 18.67 10.73 21.65
C THR A 214 17.65 10.46 22.75
N VAL A 215 17.14 9.21 22.85
CA VAL A 215 16.17 8.81 23.87
C VAL A 215 16.80 8.83 25.27
N THR A 216 17.99 8.24 25.44
CA THR A 216 18.67 8.19 26.74
C THR A 216 19.16 9.56 27.21
N ARG A 217 19.55 10.45 26.28
CA ARG A 217 19.92 11.84 26.59
C ARG A 217 18.70 12.64 27.05
N ALA A 218 17.53 12.40 26.44
CA ALA A 218 16.30 13.12 26.79
C ALA A 218 15.70 12.67 28.13
N ASP A 219 15.90 11.41 28.51
CA ASP A 219 15.44 10.86 29.78
C ASP A 219 16.49 9.89 30.40
N PRO A 220 17.26 10.36 31.41
CA PRO A 220 18.25 9.52 32.07
C PRO A 220 17.69 8.31 32.86
N THR A 221 16.38 8.22 33.04
CA THR A 221 15.73 7.05 33.68
C THR A 221 15.58 5.85 32.74
N VAL A 222 15.69 6.07 31.42
CA VAL A 222 15.65 5.03 30.41
C VAL A 222 16.89 4.12 30.56
N ARG A 223 16.63 2.81 30.56
CA ARG A 223 17.67 1.78 30.61
C ARG A 223 17.78 1.09 29.26
N VAL A 224 18.97 0.64 28.93
CA VAL A 224 19.25 -0.06 27.68
C VAL A 224 19.98 -1.36 28.00
N ASP A 225 19.37 -2.48 27.67
CA ASP A 225 19.99 -3.80 27.65
C ASP A 225 20.32 -4.16 26.20
N VAL A 226 21.42 -4.89 25.94
CA VAL A 226 21.81 -5.26 24.58
C VAL A 226 21.80 -6.77 24.43
N ILE A 227 21.01 -7.28 23.49
CA ILE A 227 21.07 -8.66 23.07
C ILE A 227 22.13 -8.76 21.98
N ARG A 228 23.26 -9.38 22.33
CA ARG A 228 24.41 -9.53 21.43
C ARG A 228 24.14 -10.55 20.33
N ASP A 229 24.68 -10.29 19.11
CA ASP A 229 24.60 -11.19 17.97
C ASP A 229 23.17 -11.65 17.64
N PHE A 230 22.17 -10.80 17.87
CA PHE A 230 20.76 -11.10 17.62
C PHE A 230 20.49 -11.36 16.14
N SER A 231 21.05 -10.56 15.25
CA SER A 231 20.97 -10.76 13.81
C SER A 231 22.35 -10.89 13.20
N THR A 232 22.56 -11.92 12.42
CA THR A 232 23.72 -12.01 11.56
C THR A 232 23.44 -11.25 10.27
N GLY A 233 24.45 -10.68 9.60
CA GLY A 233 24.29 -9.97 8.32
C GLY A 233 23.79 -10.87 7.17
N TYR A 234 22.81 -11.73 7.46
CA TYR A 234 22.30 -12.82 6.62
C TYR A 234 21.77 -12.35 5.25
N HIS A 235 21.36 -11.09 5.10
CA HIS A 235 21.06 -10.50 3.81
C HIS A 235 21.72 -9.12 3.73
N ALA A 236 22.85 -9.07 3.07
CA ALA A 236 23.63 -7.84 2.91
C ALA A 236 22.94 -6.73 2.08
N ARG A 237 21.69 -6.93 1.66
CA ARG A 237 20.92 -5.94 0.89
C ARG A 237 19.45 -5.95 1.28
N ASN A 238 18.81 -4.77 1.19
CA ASN A 238 17.34 -4.67 1.25
C ASN A 238 16.70 -4.93 -0.13
N GLY A 239 15.36 -4.98 -0.18
CA GLY A 239 14.62 -5.17 -1.43
C GLY A 239 14.75 -4.01 -2.42
N GLY A 240 15.22 -2.84 -1.99
CA GLY A 240 15.59 -1.71 -2.86
C GLY A 240 16.97 -1.85 -3.48
N GLY A 241 17.76 -2.87 -3.06
CA GLY A 241 19.13 -3.11 -3.51
C GLY A 241 20.20 -2.38 -2.68
N ASP A 242 19.82 -1.64 -1.63
CA ASP A 242 20.78 -0.95 -0.76
C ASP A 242 21.52 -1.95 0.12
N ARG A 243 22.82 -1.70 0.29
CA ARG A 243 23.68 -2.51 1.16
C ARG A 243 23.32 -2.27 2.63
N ILE A 244 23.40 -3.30 3.44
CA ILE A 244 23.20 -3.29 4.89
C ILE A 244 24.45 -3.81 5.56
N GLU A 245 24.95 -3.03 6.50
CA GLU A 245 26.07 -3.34 7.38
C GLU A 245 25.57 -3.23 8.82
N THR A 246 25.82 -4.26 9.64
CA THR A 246 25.39 -4.32 11.04
C THR A 246 26.33 -5.19 11.86
N ASP A 247 26.50 -4.84 13.13
CA ASP A 247 27.16 -5.66 14.14
C ASP A 247 26.27 -6.82 14.64
N GLY A 248 24.95 -6.76 14.31
CA GLY A 248 23.96 -7.76 14.70
C GLY A 248 23.37 -7.59 16.09
N ASP A 249 23.81 -6.61 16.86
CA ASP A 249 23.32 -6.35 18.20
C ASP A 249 21.92 -5.71 18.21
N LEU A 250 21.08 -6.10 19.16
CA LEU A 250 19.74 -5.56 19.35
C LEU A 250 19.62 -4.88 20.72
N PRO A 251 19.69 -3.55 20.80
CA PRO A 251 19.35 -2.82 22.03
C PRO A 251 17.87 -2.97 22.38
N VAL A 252 17.59 -3.23 23.66
CA VAL A 252 16.26 -3.22 24.25
C VAL A 252 16.15 -1.99 25.15
N VAL A 253 15.40 -1.01 24.72
CA VAL A 253 15.22 0.27 25.41
C VAL A 253 14.03 0.18 26.35
N ASP A 254 14.26 0.26 27.65
CA ASP A 254 13.21 0.21 28.68
C ASP A 254 12.71 1.63 28.99
N VAL A 255 11.52 1.95 28.44
CA VAL A 255 10.87 3.26 28.62
C VAL A 255 9.76 3.23 29.67
N ARG A 256 9.60 2.13 30.44
CA ARG A 256 8.54 2.00 31.44
C ARG A 256 8.61 3.02 32.56
N ALA A 257 9.79 3.57 32.81
CA ALA A 257 9.97 4.66 33.77
C ALA A 257 9.59 6.06 33.22
N ALA A 258 9.39 6.19 31.90
CA ALA A 258 8.94 7.43 31.30
C ALA A 258 7.54 7.80 31.80
N ALA A 259 7.36 9.02 32.27
CA ALA A 259 6.04 9.49 32.70
C ALA A 259 5.11 9.57 31.48
N ALA A 260 4.15 8.67 31.41
CA ALA A 260 3.14 8.68 30.35
C ALA A 260 2.22 9.91 30.51
N PRO A 261 1.91 10.64 29.42
CA PRO A 261 0.84 11.62 29.45
C PRO A 261 -0.48 10.92 29.76
N SER A 262 -1.40 11.63 30.42
CA SER A 262 -2.74 11.06 30.69
C SER A 262 -3.37 10.52 29.41
N PRO A 263 -3.97 9.31 29.43
CA PRO A 263 -4.51 8.68 28.23
C PRO A 263 -5.53 9.61 27.56
N PRO A 264 -5.56 9.70 26.22
CA PRO A 264 -6.55 10.49 25.51
C PRO A 264 -7.95 9.99 25.87
N SER A 265 -8.88 10.95 26.05
CA SER A 265 -10.26 10.63 26.43
C SER A 265 -10.87 9.60 25.46
N PRO A 266 -11.62 8.60 25.96
CA PRO A 266 -12.30 7.59 25.13
C PRO A 266 -13.15 8.13 24.00
N ALA A 267 -13.57 9.41 24.08
CA ALA A 267 -14.30 10.12 23.03
C ALA A 267 -13.47 10.34 21.74
N ALA A 268 -12.15 10.40 21.83
CA ALA A 268 -11.28 10.58 20.64
C ALA A 268 -11.10 9.27 19.85
N GLU A 269 -11.07 8.13 20.53
CA GLU A 269 -10.99 6.80 19.89
C GLU A 269 -12.27 6.42 19.13
N LEU A 270 -13.45 6.79 19.65
CA LEU A 270 -14.74 6.54 19.01
C LEU A 270 -14.94 7.38 17.73
N ALA A 271 -14.29 8.53 17.60
CA ALA A 271 -14.39 9.40 16.43
C ALA A 271 -13.58 8.90 15.22
N THR A 272 -12.51 8.13 15.44
CA THR A 272 -11.65 7.61 14.36
C THR A 272 -12.20 6.32 13.72
N GLY A 273 -13.11 5.61 14.40
CA GLY A 273 -13.61 4.30 13.97
C GLY A 273 -14.60 4.30 12.80
N ARG A 274 -15.15 5.44 12.38
CA ARG A 274 -16.23 5.54 11.35
C ARG A 274 -15.76 5.81 9.93
N ARG A 275 -14.50 6.15 9.70
CA ARG A 275 -14.00 6.45 8.36
C ARG A 275 -13.53 5.18 7.63
N PRO A 276 -13.92 4.98 6.37
CA PRO A 276 -13.43 3.86 5.59
C PRO A 276 -11.91 3.99 5.39
N PRO A 277 -11.17 2.88 5.43
CA PRO A 277 -9.73 2.90 5.19
C PRO A 277 -9.42 3.37 3.76
N PRO A 278 -8.23 3.98 3.53
CA PRO A 278 -7.86 4.55 2.25
C PRO A 278 -8.10 3.62 1.03
N PRO A 279 -7.81 2.31 1.06
CA PRO A 279 -8.08 1.45 -0.08
C PRO A 279 -9.58 1.30 -0.36
N THR A 280 -10.46 1.26 0.65
CA THR A 280 -11.90 1.21 0.46
C THR A 280 -12.43 2.53 -0.10
N ALA A 281 -12.00 3.67 0.44
CA ALA A 281 -12.38 4.99 -0.05
C ALA A 281 -11.93 5.20 -1.51
N PHE A 282 -10.69 4.82 -1.83
CA PHE A 282 -10.16 4.88 -3.19
C PHE A 282 -10.96 4.00 -4.16
N ALA A 283 -11.19 2.72 -3.80
CA ALA A 283 -11.96 1.82 -4.65
C ALA A 283 -13.39 2.31 -4.88
N SER A 284 -14.04 2.86 -3.86
CA SER A 284 -15.37 3.43 -4.00
C SER A 284 -15.39 4.65 -4.92
N ALA A 285 -14.41 5.54 -4.80
CA ALA A 285 -14.28 6.70 -5.69
C ALA A 285 -14.04 6.27 -7.15
N VAL A 286 -13.13 5.30 -7.37
CA VAL A 286 -12.85 4.73 -8.71
C VAL A 286 -14.08 3.99 -9.27
N GLY A 287 -14.81 3.26 -8.44
CA GLY A 287 -16.07 2.60 -8.83
C GLY A 287 -17.14 3.60 -9.27
N CYS A 288 -17.31 4.71 -8.53
CA CYS A 288 -18.21 5.79 -8.93
C CYS A 288 -17.76 6.46 -10.24
N LEU A 289 -16.46 6.74 -10.41
CA LEU A 289 -15.90 7.28 -11.65
C LEU A 289 -16.18 6.35 -12.83
N ARG A 290 -15.93 5.05 -12.66
CA ARG A 290 -16.18 4.02 -13.68
C ARG A 290 -17.64 3.97 -14.08
N GLY A 291 -18.54 3.95 -13.09
CA GLY A 291 -19.98 3.98 -13.33
C GLY A 291 -20.42 5.24 -14.04
N GLY A 292 -19.89 6.41 -13.64
CA GLY A 292 -20.17 7.69 -14.30
C GLY A 292 -19.70 7.72 -15.76
N LEU A 293 -18.52 7.19 -16.05
CA LEU A 293 -18.03 7.04 -17.44
C LEU A 293 -18.91 6.11 -18.26
N SER A 294 -19.35 4.98 -17.69
CA SER A 294 -20.26 4.03 -18.39
C SER A 294 -21.61 4.67 -18.71
N LEU A 295 -22.16 5.48 -17.80
CA LEU A 295 -23.40 6.24 -18.03
C LEU A 295 -23.21 7.32 -19.11
N LEU A 296 -22.09 8.02 -19.07
CA LEU A 296 -21.77 9.03 -20.10
C LEU A 296 -21.65 8.37 -21.48
N PHE A 297 -20.96 7.23 -21.58
CA PHE A 297 -20.86 6.47 -22.84
C PHE A 297 -22.23 5.97 -23.31
N ALA A 298 -23.07 5.47 -22.40
CA ALA A 298 -24.44 5.06 -22.74
C ALA A 298 -25.25 6.20 -23.35
N LEU A 299 -25.12 7.42 -22.80
CA LEU A 299 -25.76 8.61 -23.31
C LEU A 299 -25.21 9.04 -24.68
N LEU A 300 -23.86 9.04 -24.83
CA LEU A 300 -23.23 9.41 -26.09
C LEU A 300 -23.60 8.48 -27.25
N LEU A 301 -23.76 7.18 -26.99
CA LEU A 301 -24.22 6.21 -27.98
C LEU A 301 -25.63 6.48 -28.49
N GLN A 302 -26.49 7.07 -27.67
CA GLN A 302 -27.83 7.43 -28.08
C GLN A 302 -27.86 8.70 -28.94
N VAL A 303 -26.90 9.62 -28.71
CA VAL A 303 -26.83 10.89 -29.44
C VAL A 303 -26.01 10.76 -30.73
N SER A 304 -24.97 9.93 -30.73
CA SER A 304 -24.06 9.68 -31.87
C SER A 304 -23.82 8.19 -32.01
N PRO A 305 -24.64 7.48 -32.80
CA PRO A 305 -24.49 6.03 -33.02
C PRO A 305 -23.15 5.60 -33.62
N GLU A 306 -22.46 6.51 -34.32
CA GLU A 306 -21.10 6.33 -34.87
C GLU A 306 -20.03 6.02 -33.76
N GLY A 307 -20.35 6.28 -32.50
CA GLY A 307 -19.52 5.90 -31.34
C GLY A 307 -19.47 4.41 -31.07
N LEU A 308 -20.22 3.58 -31.79
CA LEU A 308 -20.21 2.11 -31.64
C LEU A 308 -18.84 1.50 -31.94
N ASP A 309 -18.10 2.09 -32.88
CA ASP A 309 -16.75 1.63 -33.28
C ASP A 309 -15.74 1.72 -32.12
N LEU A 310 -16.06 2.50 -31.08
CA LEU A 310 -15.27 2.60 -29.86
C LEU A 310 -15.53 1.50 -28.85
N LEU A 311 -16.59 0.68 -29.05
CA LEU A 311 -16.98 -0.39 -28.13
C LEU A 311 -16.68 -1.78 -28.70
N PRO A 312 -15.75 -2.51 -28.10
CA PRO A 312 -15.27 -3.79 -28.60
C PRO A 312 -16.36 -4.88 -28.76
N VAL A 313 -17.44 -4.77 -28.00
CA VAL A 313 -18.49 -5.81 -27.91
C VAL A 313 -19.66 -5.56 -28.87
N ALA A 314 -19.84 -4.33 -29.35
CA ALA A 314 -21.01 -3.95 -30.12
C ALA A 314 -20.95 -4.35 -31.60
N GLU A 315 -19.74 -4.51 -32.14
CA GLU A 315 -19.53 -4.73 -33.57
C GLU A 315 -19.95 -6.15 -34.07
N LYS A 316 -19.95 -7.14 -33.17
CA LYS A 316 -20.26 -8.55 -33.48
C LYS A 316 -21.52 -9.08 -32.82
N SER A 317 -22.21 -8.30 -31.99
CA SER A 317 -23.43 -8.75 -31.33
C SER A 317 -24.67 -8.21 -32.03
N ASP A 318 -25.70 -9.07 -32.24
CA ASP A 318 -27.04 -8.69 -32.72
C ASP A 318 -27.78 -7.70 -31.78
N ILE A 319 -27.07 -7.17 -30.74
CA ILE A 319 -27.68 -6.39 -29.67
C ILE A 319 -27.96 -4.92 -30.07
N GLY A 320 -27.52 -4.44 -31.20
CA GLY A 320 -27.76 -3.07 -31.66
C GLY A 320 -27.39 -1.95 -30.66
N VAL A 321 -27.40 -0.68 -31.12
CA VAL A 321 -27.01 0.51 -30.31
C VAL A 321 -27.80 0.62 -29.02
N ALA A 322 -29.11 0.41 -29.08
CA ALA A 322 -29.97 0.54 -27.90
C ALA A 322 -29.67 -0.50 -26.82
N GLY A 323 -29.38 -1.75 -27.25
CA GLY A 323 -28.99 -2.81 -26.31
C GLY A 323 -27.65 -2.56 -25.67
N ALA A 324 -26.64 -2.09 -26.42
CA ALA A 324 -25.32 -1.73 -25.89
C ALA A 324 -25.41 -0.54 -24.92
N ALA A 325 -26.15 0.50 -25.26
CA ALA A 325 -26.38 1.65 -24.39
C ALA A 325 -27.09 1.24 -23.09
N THR A 326 -28.10 0.34 -23.18
CA THR A 326 -28.79 -0.18 -22.00
C THR A 326 -27.87 -0.98 -21.10
N ALA A 327 -27.05 -1.88 -21.67
CA ALA A 327 -26.09 -2.67 -20.91
C ALA A 327 -25.07 -1.79 -20.18
N LEU A 328 -24.55 -0.75 -20.85
CA LEU A 328 -23.64 0.22 -20.24
C LEU A 328 -24.32 1.02 -19.12
N ALA A 329 -25.56 1.46 -19.33
CA ALA A 329 -26.31 2.19 -18.32
C ALA A 329 -26.55 1.32 -17.07
N VAL A 330 -26.99 0.09 -17.25
CA VAL A 330 -27.20 -0.85 -16.13
C VAL A 330 -25.89 -1.14 -15.40
N SER A 331 -24.80 -1.41 -16.14
CA SER A 331 -23.46 -1.62 -15.56
C SER A 331 -22.99 -0.38 -14.78
N GLY A 332 -23.20 0.82 -15.32
CA GLY A 332 -22.81 2.08 -14.68
C GLY A 332 -23.59 2.35 -13.39
N VAL A 333 -24.89 2.13 -13.39
CA VAL A 333 -25.70 2.25 -12.16
C VAL A 333 -25.26 1.23 -11.11
N LEU A 334 -25.03 -0.02 -11.53
CA LEU A 334 -24.57 -1.10 -10.64
C LEU A 334 -23.24 -0.75 -10.00
N ASP A 335 -22.27 -0.24 -10.77
CA ASP A 335 -20.98 0.21 -10.25
C ASP A 335 -21.12 1.28 -9.18
N ILE A 336 -21.94 2.31 -9.41
CA ILE A 336 -22.16 3.40 -8.46
C ILE A 336 -22.81 2.88 -7.18
N VAL A 337 -23.87 2.09 -7.32
CA VAL A 337 -24.61 1.55 -6.16
C VAL A 337 -23.68 0.65 -5.32
N LEU A 338 -22.97 -0.29 -5.96
CA LEU A 338 -22.05 -1.18 -5.25
C LEU A 338 -20.89 -0.40 -4.62
N ALA A 339 -20.34 0.61 -5.29
CA ALA A 339 -19.28 1.45 -4.76
C ALA A 339 -19.71 2.23 -3.50
N VAL A 340 -20.90 2.85 -3.54
CA VAL A 340 -21.46 3.59 -2.39
C VAL A 340 -21.74 2.66 -1.20
N LEU A 341 -22.30 1.48 -1.45
CA LEU A 341 -22.58 0.51 -0.39
C LEU A 341 -21.28 -0.12 0.17
N THR A 342 -20.26 -0.31 -0.66
CA THR A 342 -18.92 -0.76 -0.22
C THR A 342 -18.28 0.30 0.69
N TYR A 343 -18.42 1.58 0.38
CA TYR A 343 -17.97 2.68 1.25
C TYR A 343 -18.59 2.63 2.64
N ARG A 344 -19.82 2.09 2.76
CA ARG A 344 -20.52 1.89 4.03
C ARG A 344 -20.09 0.62 4.79
N GLY A 345 -19.13 -0.14 4.29
CA GLY A 345 -18.54 -1.28 5.01
C GLY A 345 -19.26 -2.62 4.83
N GLN A 346 -20.04 -2.83 3.78
CA GLN A 346 -20.77 -4.09 3.55
C GLN A 346 -19.88 -5.13 2.81
N ASP A 347 -19.49 -6.21 3.47
CA ASP A 347 -18.59 -7.22 2.92
C ASP A 347 -19.15 -7.97 1.69
N LEU A 348 -20.43 -8.33 1.71
CA LEU A 348 -21.04 -8.97 0.54
C LEU A 348 -21.02 -8.05 -0.67
N VAL A 349 -21.33 -6.78 -0.49
CA VAL A 349 -21.34 -5.78 -1.56
C VAL A 349 -19.93 -5.54 -2.10
N ARG A 350 -18.90 -5.54 -1.21
CA ARG A 350 -17.49 -5.49 -1.60
C ARG A 350 -17.13 -6.63 -2.56
N ILE A 351 -17.54 -7.86 -2.23
CA ILE A 351 -17.31 -9.04 -3.08
C ILE A 351 -18.08 -8.90 -4.40
N LEU A 352 -19.34 -8.45 -4.36
CA LEU A 352 -20.14 -8.23 -5.58
C LEU A 352 -19.51 -7.19 -6.51
N LEU A 353 -18.97 -6.11 -5.98
CA LEU A 353 -18.27 -5.10 -6.78
C LEU A 353 -17.01 -5.68 -7.43
N MET A 354 -16.19 -6.46 -6.68
CA MET A 354 -15.04 -7.16 -7.26
C MET A 354 -15.45 -8.16 -8.34
N THR A 355 -16.53 -8.90 -8.13
CA THR A 355 -17.07 -9.85 -9.12
C THR A 355 -17.53 -9.12 -10.38
N HIS A 356 -18.25 -8.01 -10.23
CA HIS A 356 -18.68 -7.21 -11.37
C HIS A 356 -17.48 -6.66 -12.17
N CYS A 357 -16.47 -6.14 -11.49
CA CYS A 357 -15.21 -5.73 -12.13
C CYS A 357 -14.53 -6.90 -12.87
N ALA A 358 -14.45 -8.08 -12.25
CA ALA A 358 -13.84 -9.25 -12.88
C ALA A 358 -14.60 -9.68 -14.16
N LEU A 359 -15.91 -9.70 -14.10
CA LEU A 359 -16.75 -10.03 -15.27
C LEU A 359 -16.53 -9.05 -16.43
N THR A 360 -16.47 -7.75 -16.16
CA THR A 360 -16.20 -6.75 -17.20
C THR A 360 -14.81 -6.89 -17.80
N VAL A 361 -13.80 -7.25 -17.01
CA VAL A 361 -12.45 -7.54 -17.51
C VAL A 361 -12.45 -8.80 -18.39
N ILE A 362 -13.14 -9.87 -17.97
CA ILE A 362 -13.27 -11.12 -18.76
C ILE A 362 -13.96 -10.85 -20.09
N VAL A 363 -15.07 -10.11 -20.08
CA VAL A 363 -15.81 -9.77 -21.32
C VAL A 363 -14.92 -8.97 -22.26
N ALA A 364 -14.19 -7.97 -21.75
CA ALA A 364 -13.27 -7.18 -22.55
C ALA A 364 -12.12 -8.04 -23.14
N PHE A 365 -11.57 -8.96 -22.35
CA PHE A 365 -10.53 -9.89 -22.80
C PHE A 365 -11.04 -10.80 -23.92
N LEU A 366 -12.22 -11.42 -23.73
CA LEU A 366 -12.81 -12.31 -24.72
C LEU A 366 -13.13 -11.56 -26.03
N ALA A 367 -13.64 -10.34 -25.93
CA ALA A 367 -13.90 -9.49 -27.10
C ALA A 367 -12.61 -9.13 -27.85
N GLU A 368 -11.50 -8.97 -27.14
CA GLU A 368 -10.20 -8.70 -27.75
C GLU A 368 -9.63 -9.93 -28.47
N VAL A 369 -9.73 -11.10 -27.84
CA VAL A 369 -9.30 -12.39 -28.44
C VAL A 369 -10.10 -12.70 -29.69
N ASP A 370 -11.42 -12.46 -29.68
CA ASP A 370 -12.30 -12.78 -30.82
C ASP A 370 -12.07 -11.86 -32.04
N ARG A 371 -11.60 -10.61 -31.82
CA ARG A 371 -11.28 -9.71 -32.93
C ARG A 371 -10.10 -10.17 -33.77
N GLY A 372 -9.12 -10.88 -33.19
CA GLY A 372 -7.93 -11.38 -33.86
C GLY A 372 -7.03 -10.30 -34.48
N GLU A 373 -7.37 -9.04 -34.30
CA GLU A 373 -6.62 -7.88 -34.76
C GLU A 373 -5.67 -7.40 -33.67
N ARG A 374 -4.74 -6.50 -34.05
CA ARG A 374 -3.87 -5.88 -33.02
C ARG A 374 -4.73 -5.05 -32.09
N PRO A 375 -4.62 -5.26 -30.77
CA PRO A 375 -5.41 -4.54 -29.80
C PRO A 375 -5.12 -3.03 -29.91
N THR A 376 -6.17 -2.24 -30.03
CA THR A 376 -6.09 -0.77 -30.07
C THR A 376 -6.56 -0.17 -28.75
N LEU A 377 -6.03 1.00 -28.40
CA LEU A 377 -6.48 1.76 -27.21
C LEU A 377 -7.93 2.18 -27.41
N SER A 378 -8.82 1.38 -26.86
CA SER A 378 -10.26 1.65 -26.85
C SER A 378 -10.70 2.22 -25.49
N ALA A 379 -11.81 2.94 -25.46
CA ALA A 379 -12.45 3.39 -24.22
C ALA A 379 -12.75 2.23 -23.24
N GLY A 380 -12.93 1.02 -23.77
CA GLY A 380 -13.09 -0.20 -22.98
C GLY A 380 -11.88 -0.53 -22.12
N LEU A 381 -10.65 -0.27 -22.59
CA LEU A 381 -9.43 -0.53 -21.81
C LEU A 381 -9.30 0.39 -20.59
N VAL A 382 -9.80 1.62 -20.66
CA VAL A 382 -9.86 2.52 -19.49
C VAL A 382 -10.75 1.92 -18.41
N ASN A 383 -11.92 1.39 -18.80
CA ASN A 383 -12.84 0.74 -17.87
C ASN A 383 -12.24 -0.53 -17.24
N VAL A 384 -11.50 -1.31 -18.03
CA VAL A 384 -10.73 -2.47 -17.56
C VAL A 384 -9.69 -2.04 -16.53
N ALA A 385 -8.89 -1.01 -16.83
CA ALA A 385 -7.86 -0.50 -15.91
C ALA A 385 -8.47 -0.05 -14.58
N LEU A 386 -9.55 0.69 -14.61
CA LEU A 386 -10.29 1.12 -13.41
C LEU A 386 -10.84 -0.08 -12.63
N GLY A 387 -11.38 -1.10 -13.30
CA GLY A 387 -11.86 -2.33 -12.68
C GLY A 387 -10.74 -3.12 -11.98
N ILE A 388 -9.56 -3.21 -12.60
CA ILE A 388 -8.37 -3.83 -11.99
C ILE A 388 -7.98 -3.06 -10.71
N LEU A 389 -7.95 -1.73 -10.75
CA LEU A 389 -7.64 -0.90 -9.58
C LEU A 389 -8.63 -1.10 -8.43
N VAL A 390 -9.93 -1.18 -8.72
CA VAL A 390 -10.97 -1.49 -7.73
C VAL A 390 -10.74 -2.84 -7.07
N MET A 391 -10.52 -3.90 -7.87
CA MET A 391 -10.28 -5.25 -7.34
C MET A 391 -9.03 -5.29 -6.44
N LEU A 392 -7.95 -4.64 -6.87
CA LEU A 392 -6.70 -4.59 -6.11
C LEU A 392 -6.83 -3.86 -4.77
N ALA A 393 -7.58 -2.76 -4.74
CA ALA A 393 -7.79 -2.01 -3.52
C ALA A 393 -8.72 -2.76 -2.55
N LEU A 394 -9.80 -3.38 -3.06
CA LEU A 394 -10.78 -4.09 -2.24
C LEU A 394 -10.31 -5.48 -1.76
N SER A 395 -9.41 -6.14 -2.46
CA SER A 395 -8.80 -7.41 -2.01
C SER A 395 -7.79 -7.23 -0.88
N SER A 396 -7.49 -5.99 -0.48
CA SER A 396 -6.59 -5.69 0.63
C SER A 396 -7.17 -6.11 1.98
N ARG A 397 -6.28 -6.54 2.93
CA ARG A 397 -6.66 -6.90 4.30
C ARG A 397 -7.43 -5.78 5.00
N ARG A 398 -6.99 -4.52 4.87
CA ARG A 398 -7.66 -3.36 5.47
C ARG A 398 -9.11 -3.18 5.00
N SER A 399 -9.38 -3.35 3.70
CA SER A 399 -10.75 -3.27 3.15
C SER A 399 -11.62 -4.39 3.65
N ARG A 400 -11.08 -5.61 3.78
CA ARG A 400 -11.79 -6.75 4.33
C ARG A 400 -12.13 -6.55 5.81
N ASP A 401 -11.14 -6.18 6.62
CA ASP A 401 -11.31 -5.99 8.07
C ASP A 401 -12.33 -4.88 8.36
N TYR A 402 -12.32 -3.80 7.59
CA TYR A 402 -13.34 -2.75 7.67
C TYR A 402 -14.74 -3.28 7.37
N ALA A 403 -14.90 -4.05 6.31
CA ALA A 403 -16.19 -4.59 5.88
C ALA A 403 -16.72 -5.71 6.81
N THR A 404 -15.88 -6.32 7.67
CA THR A 404 -16.26 -7.41 8.57
C THR A 404 -16.49 -6.96 10.01
N ARG A 405 -16.03 -5.77 10.42
CA ARG A 405 -16.12 -5.26 11.80
C ARG A 405 -17.56 -5.10 12.32
N ASP A 406 -18.49 -4.65 11.50
CA ASP A 406 -19.88 -4.43 11.92
C ASP A 406 -20.64 -5.69 12.32
N ARG A 407 -20.18 -6.88 11.91
CA ARG A 407 -20.83 -8.14 12.29
C ARG A 407 -20.42 -8.63 13.67
N ALA A 408 -19.28 -8.27 14.19
CA ALA A 408 -18.82 -8.63 15.52
C ALA A 408 -19.56 -7.83 16.61
N VAL A 409 -19.95 -6.58 16.29
CA VAL A 409 -20.68 -5.69 17.22
C VAL A 409 -22.17 -6.02 17.30
N VAL A 410 -22.77 -6.61 16.27
CA VAL A 410 -24.19 -7.02 16.25
C VAL A 410 -24.40 -8.43 16.82
N ALA A 411 -23.31 -9.23 16.97
CA ALA A 411 -23.35 -10.60 17.48
C ALA A 411 -22.92 -10.71 18.96
N ALA A 412 -22.53 -9.61 19.62
CA ALA A 412 -22.25 -9.49 21.04
C ALA A 412 -23.35 -8.68 21.75
#